data_219adbba32bb030e1b16ff37b2986b4b
#
_entry.id   219adbba32bb030e1b16ff37b2986b4b
#
_cell.length_a   1.000
_cell.length_b   1.000
_cell.length_c   1.000
_cell.angle_alpha   90.00
_cell.angle_beta   90.00
_cell.angle_gamma   90.00
#
_symmetry.space_group_name_H-M   'P 1'
#
loop_
_entity.id
_entity.type
_entity.pdbx_description
1 polymer ?
#
loop_
_entity_poly.entity_id
_entity_poly.type
_entity_poly.pdbx_seq_one_letter_code
_entity_poly.pdbx_strand_id
1 'polypeptide(L)'
;AVSYLFNDDTKINDKNTSTTLTFGENLNGTFRNDWFEFTLNGSINYNFERNQLRPENNQEPYTFGYGASTNISLPWSMTLSTNITNNARRGYRDASMNKNELIWNAQIAQNFLKGNAATISFEVYDILRQQSNISRSLTADMRSVSEYNGINSYCMLRFSYRLNVFGNKEARGNMRHGGFDGGGPRGPRGGFGGGRPH
;
A
#
# COMPACT_ATOMS: atom_id res chain seq x y z
N ALA A 1 -10.40 23.41 4.80
CA ALA A 1 -9.27 24.18 5.31
C ALA A 1 -9.49 25.67 5.00
N VAL A 2 -9.03 26.53 5.87
CA VAL A 2 -9.05 27.98 5.68
C VAL A 2 -7.63 28.48 5.77
N SER A 3 -7.20 29.24 4.77
CA SER A 3 -5.89 29.88 4.73
C SER A 3 -6.06 31.36 4.38
N TYR A 4 -5.09 32.19 4.77
CA TYR A 4 -5.04 33.59 4.43
C TYR A 4 -3.87 33.84 3.49
N LEU A 5 -4.13 34.49 2.37
CA LEU A 5 -3.10 34.95 1.46
C LEU A 5 -2.78 36.43 1.79
N PHE A 6 -1.50 36.66 2.11
CA PHE A 6 -0.99 38.02 2.31
C PHE A 6 -0.29 38.44 1.02
N ASN A 7 -0.67 39.56 0.47
CA ASN A 7 0.06 40.19 -0.61
C ASN A 7 0.72 41.45 -0.04
N ASP A 8 2.05 41.51 -0.08
CA ASP A 8 2.87 42.57 0.50
C ASP A 8 2.62 43.91 -0.17
N ASP A 9 2.25 43.91 -1.46
CA ASP A 9 2.06 45.16 -2.23
C ASP A 9 0.69 45.83 -2.04
N THR A 10 -0.33 45.09 -1.64
CA THR A 10 -1.71 45.61 -1.61
C THR A 10 -2.36 45.57 -0.24
N LYS A 11 -1.76 44.98 0.77
CA LYS A 11 -2.33 44.78 2.13
C LYS A 11 -3.73 44.16 2.14
N ILE A 12 -4.10 43.45 1.10
CA ILE A 12 -5.39 42.77 1.00
C ILE A 12 -5.25 41.39 1.65
N ASN A 13 -6.00 41.19 2.73
CA ASN A 13 -6.12 39.88 3.39
C ASN A 13 -7.30 39.15 2.77
N ASP A 14 -7.06 38.32 1.78
CA ASP A 14 -8.09 37.46 1.22
C ASP A 14 -8.15 36.15 1.97
N LYS A 15 -9.35 35.84 2.45
CA LYS A 15 -9.63 34.54 3.08
C LYS A 15 -9.86 33.51 2.00
N ASN A 16 -8.97 32.55 1.92
CA ASN A 16 -9.15 31.40 1.05
C ASN A 16 -9.85 30.25 1.80
N THR A 17 -10.92 29.73 1.22
CA THR A 17 -11.61 28.54 1.72
C THR A 17 -11.37 27.40 0.75
N SER A 18 -10.74 26.34 1.25
CA SER A 18 -10.51 25.10 0.52
C SER A 18 -11.39 24.00 1.09
N THR A 19 -12.19 23.37 0.25
CA THR A 19 -13.08 22.28 0.61
C THR A 19 -12.63 21.02 -0.12
N THR A 20 -12.42 19.94 0.64
CA THR A 20 -12.12 18.63 0.12
C THR A 20 -13.16 17.64 0.63
N LEU A 21 -13.84 16.96 -0.27
CA LEU A 21 -14.71 15.82 0.02
C LEU A 21 -14.10 14.58 -0.56
N THR A 22 -14.03 13.54 0.25
CA THR A 22 -13.48 12.23 -0.16
C THR A 22 -14.56 11.16 0.00
N PHE A 23 -14.81 10.44 -1.07
CA PHE A 23 -15.65 9.24 -1.08
C PHE A 23 -14.77 8.04 -1.38
N GLY A 24 -14.88 6.99 -0.56
CA GLY A 24 -14.08 5.79 -0.75
C GLY A 24 -14.88 4.53 -0.49
N GLU A 25 -14.71 3.54 -1.35
CA GLU A 25 -15.28 2.21 -1.25
C GLU A 25 -14.20 1.15 -1.39
N ASN A 26 -14.33 0.08 -0.62
CA ASN A 26 -13.45 -1.07 -0.66
C ASN A 26 -14.27 -2.35 -0.72
N LEU A 27 -13.92 -3.20 -1.67
CA LEU A 27 -14.48 -4.55 -1.82
C LEU A 27 -13.39 -5.57 -1.60
N ASN A 28 -13.72 -6.63 -0.86
CA ASN A 28 -12.82 -7.75 -0.63
C ASN A 28 -13.64 -9.05 -0.64
N GLY A 29 -13.19 -10.01 -1.44
CA GLY A 29 -13.79 -11.34 -1.53
C GLY A 29 -12.72 -12.40 -1.43
N THR A 30 -12.88 -13.34 -0.49
CA THR A 30 -11.93 -14.44 -0.30
C THR A 30 -12.65 -15.77 -0.44
N PHE A 31 -12.12 -16.62 -1.31
CA PHE A 31 -12.46 -18.02 -1.41
C PHE A 31 -11.33 -18.86 -0.85
N ARG A 32 -11.67 -19.80 0.04
CA ARG A 32 -10.68 -20.68 0.68
C ARG A 32 -11.15 -22.12 0.67
N ASN A 33 -10.20 -22.99 0.33
CA ASN A 33 -10.33 -24.44 0.45
C ASN A 33 -9.08 -24.97 1.19
N ASP A 34 -9.01 -26.27 1.44
CA ASP A 34 -7.92 -26.91 2.20
C ASP A 34 -6.53 -26.69 1.60
N TRP A 35 -6.42 -26.61 0.29
CA TRP A 35 -5.18 -26.46 -0.46
C TRP A 35 -5.03 -25.17 -1.24
N PHE A 36 -6.09 -24.34 -1.31
CA PHE A 36 -6.15 -23.16 -2.15
C PHE A 36 -6.86 -22.01 -1.45
N GLU A 37 -6.26 -20.86 -1.46
CA GLU A 37 -6.87 -19.59 -1.05
C GLU A 37 -6.72 -18.57 -2.17
N PHE A 38 -7.83 -17.93 -2.51
CA PHE A 38 -7.87 -16.89 -3.53
C PHE A 38 -8.62 -15.67 -2.97
N THR A 39 -8.00 -14.51 -3.07
CA THR A 39 -8.59 -13.24 -2.62
C THR A 39 -8.60 -12.25 -3.77
N LEU A 40 -9.76 -11.64 -3.98
CA LEU A 40 -9.92 -10.46 -4.83
C LEU A 40 -10.14 -9.23 -3.96
N ASN A 41 -9.52 -8.13 -4.33
CA ASN A 41 -9.73 -6.85 -3.69
C ASN A 41 -9.88 -5.76 -4.74
N GLY A 42 -10.72 -4.78 -4.41
CA GLY A 42 -10.96 -3.58 -5.21
C GLY A 42 -11.13 -2.39 -4.31
N SER A 43 -10.66 -1.24 -4.74
CA SER A 43 -10.85 0.02 -4.03
C SER A 43 -11.02 1.16 -5.01
N ILE A 44 -11.85 2.11 -4.64
CA ILE A 44 -12.00 3.37 -5.35
C ILE A 44 -12.05 4.50 -4.33
N ASN A 45 -11.32 5.57 -4.60
CA ASN A 45 -11.38 6.80 -3.82
C ASN A 45 -11.52 7.96 -4.79
N TYR A 46 -12.56 8.74 -4.60
CA TYR A 46 -12.86 9.94 -5.36
C TYR A 46 -12.69 11.15 -4.47
N ASN A 47 -11.89 12.12 -4.90
CA ASN A 47 -11.66 13.36 -4.19
C ASN A 47 -12.25 14.53 -5.00
N PHE A 48 -13.04 15.32 -4.32
CA PHE A 48 -13.59 16.53 -4.86
C PHE A 48 -12.93 17.71 -4.16
N GLU A 49 -12.11 18.46 -4.90
CA GLU A 49 -11.31 19.55 -4.35
C GLU A 49 -11.76 20.87 -4.96
N ARG A 50 -12.14 21.82 -4.11
CA ARG A 50 -12.55 23.16 -4.49
C ARG A 50 -11.78 24.19 -3.68
N ASN A 51 -11.26 25.19 -4.38
CA ASN A 51 -10.57 26.32 -3.81
C ASN A 51 -11.28 27.59 -4.27
N GLN A 52 -11.62 28.47 -3.34
CA GLN A 52 -12.42 29.65 -3.62
C GLN A 52 -11.63 30.74 -4.36
N LEU A 53 -10.39 30.99 -3.95
CA LEU A 53 -9.57 32.06 -4.54
C LEU A 53 -8.80 31.62 -5.78
N ARG A 54 -8.59 30.32 -5.93
CA ARG A 54 -7.84 29.75 -7.05
C ARG A 54 -8.64 28.66 -7.72
N PRO A 55 -9.72 29.00 -8.43
CA PRO A 55 -10.56 28.00 -9.10
C PRO A 55 -9.79 27.20 -10.15
N GLU A 56 -8.66 27.70 -10.64
CA GLU A 56 -7.76 26.98 -11.50
C GLU A 56 -7.13 25.75 -10.82
N ASN A 57 -7.09 25.70 -9.49
CA ASN A 57 -6.61 24.55 -8.73
C ASN A 57 -7.71 23.53 -8.41
N ASN A 58 -8.94 23.79 -8.82
CA ASN A 58 -10.03 22.85 -8.65
C ASN A 58 -9.78 21.59 -9.49
N GLN A 59 -9.89 20.45 -8.85
CA GLN A 59 -9.69 19.16 -9.51
C GLN A 59 -10.56 18.08 -8.86
N GLU A 60 -10.75 17.01 -9.60
CA GLU A 60 -11.55 15.86 -9.17
C GLU A 60 -10.73 14.57 -9.39
N PRO A 61 -9.62 14.41 -8.66
CA PRO A 61 -8.82 13.22 -8.80
C PRO A 61 -9.53 12.01 -8.20
N TYR A 62 -9.36 10.88 -8.87
CA TYR A 62 -9.78 9.61 -8.35
C TYR A 62 -8.65 8.59 -8.44
N THR A 63 -8.62 7.73 -7.45
CA THR A 63 -7.71 6.59 -7.41
C THR A 63 -8.54 5.33 -7.38
N PHE A 64 -8.16 4.35 -8.18
CA PHE A 64 -8.74 3.03 -8.10
C PHE A 64 -7.67 1.97 -8.07
N GLY A 65 -7.90 0.96 -7.27
CA GLY A 65 -7.03 -0.19 -7.14
C GLY A 65 -7.84 -1.46 -7.31
N TYR A 66 -7.22 -2.45 -7.91
CA TYR A 66 -7.74 -3.82 -7.89
C TYR A 66 -6.56 -4.79 -7.79
N GLY A 67 -6.82 -5.92 -7.20
CA GLY A 67 -5.80 -6.92 -7.03
C GLY A 67 -6.37 -8.31 -6.84
N ALA A 68 -5.50 -9.28 -7.03
CA ALA A 68 -5.75 -10.67 -6.75
C ALA A 68 -4.55 -11.27 -6.04
N SER A 69 -4.80 -12.09 -5.03
CA SER A 69 -3.78 -12.88 -4.39
C SER A 69 -4.20 -14.34 -4.31
N THR A 70 -3.22 -15.22 -4.41
CA THR A 70 -3.44 -16.66 -4.38
C THR A 70 -2.36 -17.31 -3.52
N ASN A 71 -2.81 -18.24 -2.65
CA ASN A 71 -1.94 -19.12 -1.91
C ASN A 71 -2.34 -20.57 -2.21
N ILE A 72 -1.39 -21.36 -2.70
CA ILE A 72 -1.60 -22.75 -3.06
C ILE A 72 -0.69 -23.62 -2.20
N SER A 73 -1.29 -24.49 -1.40
CA SER A 73 -0.59 -25.52 -0.64
C SER A 73 -0.42 -26.76 -1.51
N LEU A 74 0.78 -26.98 -1.97
CA LEU A 74 1.13 -28.12 -2.80
C LEU A 74 1.51 -29.35 -1.93
N PRO A 75 1.49 -30.56 -2.50
CA PRO A 75 2.08 -31.73 -1.85
C PRO A 75 3.53 -31.46 -1.38
N TRP A 76 4.03 -32.27 -0.46
CA TRP A 76 5.39 -32.18 0.09
C TRP A 76 5.68 -30.89 0.89
N SER A 77 4.66 -30.27 1.48
CA SER A 77 4.80 -29.06 2.29
C SER A 77 5.40 -27.86 1.52
N MET A 78 5.09 -27.79 0.23
CA MET A 78 5.43 -26.66 -0.64
C MET A 78 4.26 -25.68 -0.68
N THR A 79 4.56 -24.40 -0.72
CA THR A 79 3.56 -23.32 -0.86
C THR A 79 3.95 -22.40 -2.00
N LEU A 80 3.02 -22.15 -2.89
CA LEU A 80 3.13 -21.11 -3.92
C LEU A 80 2.21 -19.96 -3.56
N SER A 81 2.77 -18.77 -3.45
CA SER A 81 2.03 -17.54 -3.19
C SER A 81 2.29 -16.54 -4.31
N THR A 82 1.25 -15.89 -4.78
CA THR A 82 1.39 -14.82 -5.77
C THR A 82 0.36 -13.74 -5.50
N ASN A 83 0.73 -12.49 -5.73
CA ASN A 83 -0.19 -11.38 -5.72
C ASN A 83 0.08 -10.42 -6.86
N ILE A 84 -0.98 -9.93 -7.44
CA ILE A 84 -0.95 -8.88 -8.46
C ILE A 84 -1.85 -7.74 -7.97
N THR A 85 -1.34 -6.52 -8.03
CA THR A 85 -2.07 -5.34 -7.59
C THR A 85 -1.87 -4.22 -8.60
N ASN A 86 -2.96 -3.65 -9.06
CA ASN A 86 -2.94 -2.46 -9.90
C ASN A 86 -3.41 -1.26 -9.09
N ASN A 87 -2.64 -0.19 -9.11
CA ASN A 87 -2.99 1.10 -8.52
C ASN A 87 -2.96 2.17 -9.60
N ALA A 88 -4.11 2.76 -9.86
CA ALA A 88 -4.25 3.79 -10.87
C ALA A 88 -4.74 5.11 -10.28
N ARG A 89 -4.19 6.20 -10.77
CA ARG A 89 -4.58 7.57 -10.42
C ARG A 89 -4.97 8.31 -11.68
N ARG A 90 -6.09 9.02 -11.63
CA ARG A 90 -6.65 9.76 -12.76
C ARG A 90 -7.28 11.06 -12.27
N GLY A 91 -7.56 11.96 -13.22
CA GLY A 91 -8.26 13.22 -12.93
C GLY A 91 -7.39 14.34 -12.40
N TYR A 92 -6.07 14.13 -12.26
CA TYR A 92 -5.15 15.21 -11.95
C TYR A 92 -4.86 16.04 -13.20
N ARG A 93 -4.82 17.36 -13.06
CA ARG A 93 -4.40 18.28 -14.13
C ARG A 93 -2.96 18.04 -14.58
N ASP A 94 -2.08 17.78 -13.64
CA ASP A 94 -0.71 17.39 -13.94
C ASP A 94 -0.68 15.95 -14.44
N ALA A 95 -0.41 15.77 -15.72
CA ALA A 95 -0.34 14.46 -16.35
C ALA A 95 0.65 13.50 -15.66
N SER A 96 1.70 14.05 -15.02
CA SER A 96 2.68 13.25 -14.29
C SER A 96 2.11 12.60 -13.03
N MET A 97 0.96 13.08 -12.53
CA MET A 97 0.24 12.53 -11.40
C MET A 97 -0.68 11.36 -11.80
N ASN A 98 -1.09 11.32 -13.08
CA ASN A 98 -1.94 10.27 -13.62
C ASN A 98 -1.10 9.03 -13.95
N LYS A 99 -0.98 8.13 -12.99
CA LYS A 99 -0.16 6.92 -13.09
C LYS A 99 -1.00 5.66 -13.02
N ASN A 100 -0.43 4.60 -13.57
CA ASN A 100 -0.92 3.25 -13.45
C ASN A 100 0.27 2.35 -13.10
N GLU A 101 0.20 1.67 -11.97
CA GLU A 101 1.27 0.82 -11.46
C GLU A 101 0.71 -0.58 -11.23
N LEU A 102 1.13 -1.53 -12.06
CA LEU A 102 0.80 -2.94 -11.93
C LEU A 102 1.97 -3.68 -11.30
N ILE A 103 1.82 -4.07 -10.05
CA ILE A 103 2.86 -4.73 -9.28
C ILE A 103 2.51 -6.22 -9.16
N TRP A 104 3.43 -7.06 -9.56
CA TRP A 104 3.29 -8.51 -9.46
C TRP A 104 4.43 -9.11 -8.64
N ASN A 105 4.06 -9.80 -7.56
CA ASN A 105 4.99 -10.51 -6.69
C ASN A 105 4.66 -12.01 -6.70
N ALA A 106 5.68 -12.82 -6.57
CA ALA A 106 5.53 -14.28 -6.46
C ALA A 106 6.53 -14.85 -5.46
N GLN A 107 6.11 -15.91 -4.78
CA GLN A 107 6.93 -16.63 -3.81
C GLN A 107 6.66 -18.12 -3.94
N ILE A 108 7.73 -18.90 -3.84
CA ILE A 108 7.68 -20.34 -3.63
C ILE A 108 8.42 -20.67 -2.35
N ALA A 109 7.82 -21.45 -1.48
CA ALA A 109 8.39 -21.85 -0.21
C ALA A 109 8.29 -23.37 -0.05
N GLN A 110 9.36 -23.98 0.43
CA GLN A 110 9.43 -25.40 0.75
C GLN A 110 9.78 -25.59 2.21
N ASN A 111 8.91 -26.27 2.93
CA ASN A 111 9.19 -26.72 4.29
C ASN A 111 9.79 -28.11 4.25
N PHE A 112 10.83 -28.34 5.03
CA PHE A 112 11.51 -29.62 5.13
C PHE A 112 12.00 -29.88 6.55
N LEU A 113 12.58 -31.05 6.80
CA LEU A 113 12.92 -31.62 8.11
C LEU A 113 11.69 -32.03 8.94
N LYS A 114 11.91 -32.82 9.97
CA LYS A 114 10.85 -33.31 10.86
C LYS A 114 10.13 -32.14 11.52
N GLY A 115 8.79 -32.11 11.40
CA GLY A 115 7.95 -31.07 11.96
C GLY A 115 8.06 -29.73 11.24
N ASN A 116 8.49 -29.72 9.97
CA ASN A 116 8.66 -28.49 9.17
C ASN A 116 9.59 -27.47 9.86
N ALA A 117 10.69 -27.98 10.43
CA ALA A 117 11.60 -27.16 11.22
C ALA A 117 12.44 -26.21 10.35
N ALA A 118 12.62 -26.51 9.08
CA ALA A 118 13.34 -25.63 8.15
C ALA A 118 12.44 -25.24 6.98
N THR A 119 12.61 -24.01 6.50
CA THR A 119 11.94 -23.46 5.33
C THR A 119 12.95 -22.77 4.45
N ILE A 120 12.91 -23.06 3.17
CA ILE A 120 13.58 -22.29 2.14
C ILE A 120 12.51 -21.61 1.30
N SER A 121 12.66 -20.32 1.03
CA SER A 121 11.75 -19.58 0.13
C SER A 121 12.55 -18.78 -0.88
N PHE A 122 12.01 -18.74 -2.09
CA PHE A 122 12.44 -17.86 -3.17
C PHE A 122 11.32 -16.91 -3.48
N GLU A 123 11.62 -15.60 -3.43
CA GLU A 123 10.67 -14.51 -3.55
C GLU A 123 11.10 -13.58 -4.68
N VAL A 124 10.17 -13.18 -5.52
CA VAL A 124 10.40 -12.20 -6.58
C VAL A 124 9.41 -11.05 -6.38
N TYR A 125 9.94 -9.86 -6.24
CA TYR A 125 9.16 -8.63 -6.05
C TYR A 125 9.16 -7.80 -7.32
N ASP A 126 8.00 -7.23 -7.64
CA ASP A 126 7.75 -6.39 -8.80
C ASP A 126 8.35 -6.96 -10.09
N ILE A 127 7.84 -8.13 -10.50
CA ILE A 127 8.28 -8.88 -11.69
C ILE A 127 8.18 -8.01 -12.94
N LEU A 128 7.18 -7.12 -12.99
CA LEU A 128 6.90 -6.24 -14.13
C LEU A 128 7.73 -4.94 -14.09
N ARG A 129 8.43 -4.66 -13.00
CA ARG A 129 9.25 -3.45 -12.81
C ARG A 129 8.46 -2.15 -12.99
N GLN A 130 7.24 -2.13 -12.49
CA GLN A 130 6.34 -0.97 -12.63
C GLN A 130 6.19 -0.15 -11.36
N GLN A 131 6.75 -0.59 -10.25
CA GLN A 131 6.73 0.16 -9.00
C GLN A 131 7.55 1.45 -9.14
N SER A 132 6.92 2.57 -8.81
CA SER A 132 7.58 3.87 -8.86
C SER A 132 8.24 4.22 -7.52
N ASN A 133 9.47 4.71 -7.58
CA ASN A 133 10.18 5.29 -6.42
C ASN A 133 9.76 6.74 -6.14
N ILE A 134 8.85 7.29 -6.93
CA ILE A 134 8.42 8.68 -6.81
C ILE A 134 7.00 8.71 -6.25
N SER A 135 6.86 9.26 -5.07
CA SER A 135 5.57 9.61 -4.47
C SER A 135 5.24 11.06 -4.76
N ARG A 136 4.05 11.30 -5.29
CA ARG A 136 3.56 12.66 -5.56
C ARG A 136 2.24 12.85 -4.84
N SER A 137 2.13 13.98 -4.16
CA SER A 137 0.90 14.40 -3.50
C SER A 137 0.59 15.83 -3.93
N LEU A 138 -0.66 16.05 -4.27
CA LEU A 138 -1.18 17.36 -4.65
C LEU A 138 -2.45 17.60 -3.85
N THR A 139 -2.47 18.71 -3.14
CA THR A 139 -3.64 19.24 -2.44
C THR A 139 -3.97 20.61 -3.02
N ALA A 140 -5.10 21.19 -2.62
CA ALA A 140 -5.50 22.52 -3.07
C ALA A 140 -4.43 23.62 -2.82
N ASP A 141 -3.57 23.41 -1.80
CA ASP A 141 -2.61 24.42 -1.35
C ASP A 141 -1.14 24.00 -1.49
N MET A 142 -0.86 22.69 -1.71
CA MET A 142 0.50 22.17 -1.67
C MET A 142 0.73 21.06 -2.70
N ARG A 143 1.88 21.13 -3.37
CA ARG A 143 2.42 20.03 -4.16
C ARG A 143 3.66 19.47 -3.48
N SER A 144 3.67 18.19 -3.20
CA SER A 144 4.81 17.47 -2.67
C SER A 144 5.28 16.40 -3.66
N VAL A 145 6.57 16.34 -3.89
CA VAL A 145 7.22 15.28 -4.68
C VAL A 145 8.32 14.70 -3.81
N SER A 146 8.21 13.41 -3.53
CA SER A 146 9.22 12.67 -2.77
C SER A 146 9.78 11.56 -3.65
N GLU A 147 11.07 11.54 -3.81
CA GLU A 147 11.79 10.50 -4.52
C GLU A 147 12.58 9.65 -3.53
N TYR A 148 12.44 8.33 -3.65
CA TYR A 148 13.12 7.38 -2.78
C TYR A 148 14.16 6.62 -3.60
N ASN A 149 15.37 6.54 -3.08
CA ASN A 149 16.37 5.65 -3.66
C ASN A 149 16.17 4.23 -3.09
N GLY A 150 15.32 3.46 -3.73
CA GLY A 150 14.95 2.11 -3.31
C GLY A 150 15.08 1.10 -4.45
N ILE A 151 15.34 -0.14 -4.08
CA ILE A 151 15.30 -1.27 -5.01
C ILE A 151 13.86 -1.76 -5.07
N ASN A 152 13.20 -1.59 -6.21
CA ASN A 152 11.81 -1.97 -6.37
C ASN A 152 11.66 -3.40 -6.86
N SER A 153 12.41 -3.79 -7.89
CA SER A 153 12.36 -5.12 -8.47
C SER A 153 13.59 -5.91 -8.08
N TYR A 154 13.39 -6.96 -7.31
CA TYR A 154 14.47 -7.84 -6.83
C TYR A 154 13.97 -9.25 -6.56
N CYS A 155 14.91 -10.16 -6.44
CA CYS A 155 14.63 -11.49 -5.94
C CYS A 155 15.40 -11.75 -4.63
N MET A 156 14.81 -12.55 -3.77
CA MET A 156 15.37 -12.88 -2.48
C MET A 156 15.26 -14.38 -2.22
N LEU A 157 16.37 -14.97 -1.77
CA LEU A 157 16.40 -16.32 -1.24
C LEU A 157 16.47 -16.22 0.29
N ARG A 158 15.50 -16.83 0.97
CA ARG A 158 15.45 -16.84 2.43
C ARG A 158 15.52 -18.29 2.93
N PHE A 159 16.36 -18.49 3.92
CA PHE A 159 16.41 -19.72 4.68
C PHE A 159 16.04 -19.43 6.13
N SER A 160 15.11 -20.18 6.69
CA SER A 160 14.76 -20.09 8.11
C SER A 160 14.77 -21.46 8.75
N TYR A 161 15.31 -21.52 9.96
CA TYR A 161 15.34 -22.73 10.75
C TYR A 161 14.80 -22.47 12.15
N ARG A 162 13.83 -23.29 12.57
CA ARG A 162 13.21 -23.20 13.89
C ARG A 162 13.91 -24.15 14.86
N LEU A 163 14.67 -23.59 15.77
CA LEU A 163 15.23 -24.32 16.89
C LEU A 163 14.13 -24.56 17.95
N ASN A 164 13.58 -25.76 17.99
CA ASN A 164 12.65 -26.16 19.04
C ASN A 164 13.45 -26.59 20.30
N VAL A 165 13.98 -25.61 21.01
CA VAL A 165 14.80 -25.88 22.21
C VAL A 165 13.95 -26.21 23.43
N PHE A 166 12.66 -25.83 23.43
CA PHE A 166 11.76 -26.12 24.55
C PHE A 166 10.41 -26.60 24.04
N GLY A 167 10.08 -27.83 24.40
CA GLY A 167 8.84 -28.51 24.01
C GLY A 167 7.62 -27.95 24.76
N ASN A 168 7.13 -26.80 24.36
CA ASN A 168 5.82 -26.34 24.79
C ASN A 168 4.78 -26.60 23.69
N LYS A 169 3.80 -27.43 24.00
CA LYS A 169 2.71 -27.84 23.10
C LYS A 169 1.79 -26.69 22.68
N GLU A 170 1.93 -25.50 23.25
CA GLU A 170 1.06 -24.37 23.04
C GLU A 170 1.43 -23.46 21.84
N ALA A 171 2.65 -23.63 21.29
CA ALA A 171 3.08 -22.81 20.16
C ALA A 171 2.54 -23.28 18.78
N ARG A 172 1.77 -24.35 18.72
CA ARG A 172 1.26 -24.94 17.47
C ARG A 172 0.11 -24.19 16.81
N GLY A 173 -0.46 -23.18 17.48
CA GLY A 173 -1.69 -22.51 17.02
C GLY A 173 -1.51 -21.30 16.09
N ASN A 174 -0.34 -20.65 16.05
CA ASN A 174 -0.26 -19.27 15.55
C ASN A 174 0.59 -19.04 14.29
N MET A 175 0.95 -20.06 13.54
CA MET A 175 1.74 -19.86 12.32
C MET A 175 0.97 -20.11 11.01
N ARG A 176 -0.30 -19.73 10.98
CA ARG A 176 -1.13 -19.85 9.75
C ARG A 176 -1.29 -18.57 8.94
N HIS A 177 -0.52 -17.53 9.19
CA HIS A 177 -0.63 -16.29 8.41
C HIS A 177 0.74 -15.67 8.15
N GLY A 178 1.46 -16.22 7.18
CA GLY A 178 2.48 -15.50 6.44
C GLY A 178 1.87 -14.96 5.15
N GLY A 179 0.76 -14.23 5.25
CA GLY A 179 0.29 -13.44 4.12
C GLY A 179 1.28 -12.28 3.90
N PHE A 180 1.55 -11.96 2.65
CA PHE A 180 2.22 -10.73 2.31
C PHE A 180 1.44 -9.57 2.92
N ASP A 181 1.87 -9.10 4.08
CA ASP A 181 1.46 -7.80 4.55
C ASP A 181 2.20 -6.80 3.67
N GLY A 182 1.50 -6.24 2.70
CA GLY A 182 2.01 -5.21 1.79
C GLY A 182 2.32 -3.93 2.56
N GLY A 183 3.26 -4.03 3.52
CA GLY A 183 3.80 -2.90 4.24
C GLY A 183 4.68 -2.07 3.32
N GLY A 184 4.07 -1.21 2.51
CA GLY A 184 4.79 -0.06 2.01
C GLY A 184 5.34 0.74 3.20
N PRO A 185 6.47 1.43 3.04
CA PRO A 185 7.10 2.18 4.12
C PRO A 185 6.08 3.17 4.71
N ARG A 186 5.66 2.91 5.95
CA ARG A 186 4.83 3.84 6.70
C ARG A 186 5.66 5.09 6.95
N GLY A 187 5.28 6.18 6.31
CA GLY A 187 5.81 7.49 6.64
C GLY A 187 5.66 7.78 8.13
N PRO A 188 6.54 8.61 8.72
CA PRO A 188 6.51 8.88 10.15
C PRO A 188 5.15 9.45 10.55
N ARG A 189 4.46 8.75 11.43
CA ARG A 189 3.28 9.28 12.13
C ARG A 189 3.76 10.39 13.05
N GLY A 190 3.53 11.63 12.63
CA GLY A 190 3.60 12.78 13.53
C GLY A 190 2.53 12.64 14.61
N GLY A 191 2.92 12.16 15.78
CA GLY A 191 2.08 12.16 16.96
C GLY A 191 2.00 13.57 17.52
N PHE A 192 0.89 14.28 17.29
CA PHE A 192 0.55 15.44 18.09
C PHE A 192 -0.14 14.94 19.38
N GLY A 193 0.62 14.89 20.45
CA GLY A 193 0.09 14.73 21.80
C GLY A 193 -0.66 16.00 22.21
N GLY A 194 -1.98 15.97 22.19
CA GLY A 194 -2.83 16.98 22.80
C GLY A 194 -2.87 16.78 24.30
N GLY A 195 -2.12 17.59 25.08
CA GLY A 195 -2.28 17.71 26.51
C GLY A 195 -3.62 18.36 26.84
N ARG A 196 -4.41 17.72 27.72
CA ARG A 196 -5.54 18.34 28.38
C ARG A 196 -5.02 19.18 29.55
N PRO A 197 -5.44 20.42 29.73
CA PRO A 197 -5.31 21.10 31.02
C PRO A 197 -6.51 20.74 31.92
N HIS A 198 -6.23 20.73 33.19
CA HIS A 198 -7.18 20.61 34.31
C HIS A 198 -8.20 21.75 34.33
#